data_c0c59753a8c5b3c73264d88957e4aea7
#
_entry.id   c0c59753a8c5b3c73264d88957e4aea7
#
_cell.length_a   1.000
_cell.length_b   1.000
_cell.length_c   1.000
_cell.angle_alpha   90.00
_cell.angle_beta   90.00
_cell.angle_gamma   90.00
#
_symmetry.space_group_name_H-M   'P 1'
#
loop_
_entity.id
_entity.type
_entity.pdbx_description
1 polymer ?
#
loop_
_entity_poly.entity_id
_entity_poly.type
_entity_poly.pdbx_seq_one_letter_code
_entity_poly.pdbx_strand_id
1 'polypeptide(L)'
;MLFRSLHGSRLILILPFLLLLLMTSIRGKHSARGARRRRREEVPTLWKKFMKGNLYLPILVVVYLIAIPFVARFVLHPASYREQHQVVDRVKQETSDGDQIYIWDSHVQMYTESQRLAGSMFPSPLLYTSTEENKTSLINDLKENQPKVIVVNDKVAVWSEVETILKENYQQVKTDYSEFKVYKIK
;
A
#
# COMPACT_ATOMS: atom_id res chain seq x y z
N MET A 1 -6.29 -17.52 -6.76
CA MET A 1 -5.61 -17.48 -5.44
C MET A 1 -5.57 -16.08 -4.78
N LEU A 2 -6.23 -15.08 -5.32
CA LEU A 2 -6.21 -13.67 -4.87
C LEU A 2 -7.17 -13.34 -3.70
N PHE A 3 -8.09 -14.21 -3.36
CA PHE A 3 -9.12 -13.94 -2.32
C PHE A 3 -8.67 -14.19 -0.86
N ARG A 4 -7.53 -14.86 -0.63
CA ARG A 4 -7.05 -15.16 0.74
C ARG A 4 -6.31 -14.01 1.44
N SER A 5 -5.72 -13.10 0.69
CA SER A 5 -4.93 -11.99 1.24
C SER A 5 -5.80 -10.82 1.74
N LEU A 6 -6.95 -10.59 1.13
CA LEU A 6 -7.85 -9.48 1.48
C LEU A 6 -8.61 -9.67 2.80
N HIS A 7 -8.78 -10.91 3.28
CA HIS A 7 -9.51 -11.18 4.52
C HIS A 7 -8.68 -10.88 5.78
N GLY A 8 -7.36 -11.09 5.73
CA GLY A 8 -6.48 -10.83 6.88
C GLY A 8 -6.34 -9.35 7.22
N SER A 9 -6.21 -8.50 6.22
CA SER A 9 -6.06 -7.06 6.42
C SER A 9 -7.33 -6.37 6.94
N ARG A 10 -8.50 -6.85 6.54
CA ARG A 10 -9.80 -6.33 7.04
C ARG A 10 -10.06 -6.74 8.50
N LEU A 11 -9.65 -7.95 8.90
CA LEU A 11 -9.75 -8.41 10.29
C LEU A 11 -8.88 -7.56 11.23
N ILE A 12 -7.69 -7.15 10.81
CA ILE A 12 -6.81 -6.28 11.59
C ILE A 12 -7.44 -4.90 11.83
N LEU A 13 -8.17 -4.36 10.85
CA LEU A 13 -8.89 -3.09 10.99
C LEU A 13 -10.12 -3.20 11.92
N ILE A 14 -10.77 -4.35 11.99
CA ILE A 14 -11.98 -4.56 12.80
C ILE A 14 -11.63 -4.93 14.24
N LEU A 15 -10.45 -5.50 14.49
CA LEU A 15 -10.01 -5.96 15.81
C LEU A 15 -10.09 -4.87 16.91
N PRO A 16 -9.65 -3.61 16.71
CA PRO A 16 -9.77 -2.57 17.73
C PRO A 16 -11.24 -2.19 18.02
N PHE A 17 -12.12 -2.23 17.00
CA PHE A 17 -13.56 -1.99 17.20
C PHE A 17 -14.22 -3.12 17.99
N LEU A 18 -13.85 -4.37 17.74
CA LEU A 18 -14.31 -5.53 18.50
C LEU A 18 -13.82 -5.48 19.95
N LEU A 19 -12.57 -5.10 20.20
CA LEU A 19 -12.01 -4.90 21.54
C LEU A 19 -12.73 -3.78 22.30
N LEU A 20 -13.05 -2.68 21.61
CA LEU A 20 -13.80 -1.55 22.17
C LEU A 20 -15.24 -1.97 22.55
N LEU A 21 -15.93 -2.72 21.69
CA LEU A 21 -17.26 -3.28 21.94
C LEU A 21 -17.23 -4.29 23.10
N LEU A 22 -16.22 -5.15 23.16
CA LEU A 22 -16.03 -6.10 24.26
C LEU A 22 -15.81 -5.38 25.61
N MET A 23 -14.95 -4.37 25.65
CA MET A 23 -14.70 -3.60 26.86
C MET A 23 -15.94 -2.82 27.35
N THR A 24 -16.74 -2.27 26.43
CA THR A 24 -18.00 -1.61 26.78
C THR A 24 -19.06 -2.60 27.27
N SER A 25 -19.11 -3.81 26.68
CA SER A 25 -20.04 -4.87 27.08
C SER A 25 -19.71 -5.45 28.46
N ILE A 26 -18.45 -5.61 28.81
CA ILE A 26 -18.00 -6.13 30.12
C ILE A 26 -18.32 -5.11 31.23
N ARG A 27 -18.13 -3.78 30.98
CA ARG A 27 -18.47 -2.74 31.94
C ARG A 27 -19.98 -2.60 32.18
N GLY A 28 -20.82 -2.87 31.19
CA GLY A 28 -22.27 -2.82 31.33
C GLY A 28 -22.82 -3.85 32.31
N LYS A 29 -22.21 -5.03 32.42
CA LYS A 29 -22.67 -6.11 33.30
C LYS A 29 -22.34 -5.88 34.79
N HIS A 30 -21.28 -5.16 35.10
CA HIS A 30 -20.92 -4.83 36.48
C HIS A 30 -21.70 -3.63 37.07
N SER A 31 -22.25 -2.76 36.23
CA SER A 31 -23.02 -1.59 36.70
C SER A 31 -24.46 -1.92 37.07
N ALA A 32 -25.03 -3.02 36.59
CA ALA A 32 -26.45 -3.34 36.79
C ALA A 32 -26.75 -3.90 38.21
N ARG A 33 -25.78 -4.36 38.98
CA ARG A 33 -25.99 -4.89 40.33
C ARG A 33 -25.91 -3.87 41.47
N GLY A 34 -25.45 -2.63 41.22
CA GLY A 34 -25.29 -1.58 42.25
C GLY A 34 -26.33 -0.48 42.22
N ALA A 35 -27.29 -0.47 41.30
CA ALA A 35 -28.12 0.71 40.99
C ALA A 35 -29.36 0.91 41.86
N ARG A 36 -29.52 0.17 42.98
CA ARG A 36 -30.75 0.27 43.80
C ARG A 36 -30.68 1.20 45.04
N ARG A 37 -29.57 1.94 45.27
CA ARG A 37 -29.48 2.81 46.43
C ARG A 37 -28.51 3.97 46.20
N ARG A 38 -28.93 5.00 45.45
CA ARG A 38 -28.50 6.39 45.67
C ARG A 38 -29.26 7.34 44.73
N ARG A 39 -30.26 7.98 45.29
CA ARG A 39 -30.92 9.16 44.73
C ARG A 39 -29.92 10.33 44.73
N ARG A 40 -29.92 11.10 43.63
CA ARG A 40 -29.27 12.38 43.45
C ARG A 40 -27.74 12.43 43.62
N GLU A 41 -27.04 11.84 42.67
CA GLU A 41 -25.77 12.39 42.23
C GLU A 41 -25.92 12.74 40.74
N GLU A 42 -25.57 13.98 40.40
CA GLU A 42 -25.55 14.48 39.04
C GLU A 42 -24.87 13.49 38.16
N VAL A 43 -25.55 13.03 37.13
CA VAL A 43 -24.99 12.12 36.13
C VAL A 43 -23.76 12.81 35.55
N PRO A 44 -22.55 12.36 35.88
CA PRO A 44 -21.37 12.97 35.30
C PRO A 44 -21.51 12.72 33.80
N THR A 45 -21.60 13.79 33.02
CA THR A 45 -21.65 13.75 31.58
C THR A 45 -20.63 12.71 31.12
N LEU A 46 -21.02 11.84 30.22
CA LEU A 46 -20.14 10.81 29.63
C LEU A 46 -18.75 11.36 29.29
N TRP A 47 -18.69 12.63 28.94
CA TRP A 47 -17.49 13.41 28.67
C TRP A 47 -16.58 13.61 29.92
N LYS A 48 -17.13 13.85 31.11
CA LYS A 48 -16.32 13.93 32.35
C LYS A 48 -15.78 12.57 32.79
N LYS A 49 -16.53 11.48 32.56
CA LYS A 49 -16.02 10.11 32.76
C LYS A 49 -14.94 9.72 31.74
N PHE A 50 -15.06 10.21 30.50
CA PHE A 50 -14.06 10.03 29.46
C PHE A 50 -12.76 10.77 29.79
N MET A 51 -12.86 11.97 30.37
CA MET A 51 -11.69 12.79 30.72
C MET A 51 -11.00 12.35 32.02
N LYS A 52 -11.71 11.81 33.00
CA LYS A 52 -11.14 11.50 34.34
C LYS A 52 -10.47 10.14 34.48
N GLY A 53 -10.62 9.23 33.54
CA GLY A 53 -10.03 7.87 33.68
C GLY A 53 -9.56 7.19 32.41
N ASN A 54 -9.80 7.73 31.23
CA ASN A 54 -9.58 7.01 29.99
C ASN A 54 -8.92 7.84 28.87
N LEU A 55 -8.09 8.82 29.22
CA LEU A 55 -7.30 9.54 28.21
C LEU A 55 -6.33 8.59 27.47
N TYR A 56 -5.97 7.49 28.12
CA TYR A 56 -5.10 6.46 27.54
C TYR A 56 -5.74 5.71 26.36
N LEU A 57 -7.06 5.54 26.34
CA LEU A 57 -7.74 4.75 25.31
C LEU A 57 -7.71 5.43 23.93
N PRO A 58 -8.06 6.72 23.76
CA PRO A 58 -7.90 7.41 22.50
C PRO A 58 -6.42 7.52 22.08
N ILE A 59 -5.50 7.73 23.03
CA ILE A 59 -4.06 7.76 22.74
C ILE A 59 -3.62 6.38 22.23
N LEU A 60 -4.04 5.29 22.83
CA LEU A 60 -3.72 3.93 22.44
C LEU A 60 -4.27 3.61 21.04
N VAL A 61 -5.48 4.06 20.72
CA VAL A 61 -6.07 3.93 19.38
C VAL A 61 -5.26 4.70 18.34
N VAL A 62 -4.85 5.93 18.64
CA VAL A 62 -4.04 6.73 17.71
C VAL A 62 -2.67 6.08 17.50
N VAL A 63 -2.02 5.64 18.57
CA VAL A 63 -0.73 4.91 18.49
C VAL A 63 -0.89 3.64 17.67
N TYR A 64 -1.96 2.89 17.86
CA TYR A 64 -2.25 1.67 17.12
C TYR A 64 -2.46 1.96 15.61
N LEU A 65 -3.24 3.00 15.28
CA LEU A 65 -3.48 3.39 13.89
C LEU A 65 -2.21 3.84 13.16
N ILE A 66 -1.27 4.47 13.88
CA ILE A 66 0.03 4.86 13.33
C ILE A 66 0.97 3.65 13.26
N ALA A 67 0.97 2.79 14.27
CA ALA A 67 1.88 1.65 14.35
C ALA A 67 1.56 0.56 13.32
N ILE A 68 0.28 0.32 12.99
CA ILE A 68 -0.11 -0.75 12.04
C ILE A 68 0.55 -0.60 10.67
N PRO A 69 0.43 0.54 9.95
CA PRO A 69 1.06 0.67 8.65
C PRO A 69 2.59 0.59 8.75
N PHE A 70 3.16 1.08 9.85
CA PHE A 70 4.59 0.98 10.10
C PHE A 70 5.04 -0.47 10.29
N VAL A 71 4.35 -1.23 11.14
CA VAL A 71 4.63 -2.65 11.37
C VAL A 71 4.40 -3.47 10.10
N ALA A 72 3.31 -3.21 9.37
CA ALA A 72 3.05 -3.90 8.11
C ALA A 72 4.18 -3.69 7.09
N ARG A 73 4.67 -2.47 6.97
CA ARG A 73 5.72 -2.12 6.00
C ARG A 73 7.12 -2.63 6.40
N PHE A 74 7.51 -2.49 7.65
CA PHE A 74 8.88 -2.76 8.09
C PHE A 74 9.09 -4.14 8.71
N VAL A 75 8.03 -4.75 9.25
CA VAL A 75 8.14 -6.03 9.94
C VAL A 75 7.60 -7.18 9.10
N LEU A 76 6.45 -6.99 8.43
CA LEU A 76 5.82 -8.07 7.66
C LEU A 76 6.44 -8.22 6.25
N HIS A 77 6.89 -7.13 5.64
CA HIS A 77 7.45 -7.14 4.27
C HIS A 77 8.80 -6.42 4.17
N PRO A 78 9.78 -6.72 5.03
CA PRO A 78 11.05 -5.98 5.02
C PRO A 78 11.90 -6.26 3.77
N ALA A 79 11.79 -7.46 3.20
CA ALA A 79 12.55 -7.84 2.01
C ALA A 79 12.05 -7.08 0.77
N SER A 80 10.74 -7.11 0.53
CA SER A 80 10.11 -6.41 -0.60
C SER A 80 10.35 -4.90 -0.55
N TYR A 81 10.26 -4.30 0.65
CA TYR A 81 10.51 -2.88 0.83
C TYR A 81 11.98 -2.49 0.52
N ARG A 82 12.94 -3.28 1.01
CA ARG A 82 14.37 -3.07 0.70
C ARG A 82 14.65 -3.21 -0.79
N GLU A 83 14.08 -4.22 -1.42
CA GLU A 83 14.26 -4.46 -2.84
C GLU A 83 13.68 -3.32 -3.68
N GLN A 84 12.51 -2.78 -3.32
CA GLN A 84 11.94 -1.60 -3.97
C GLN A 84 12.89 -0.40 -3.94
N HIS A 85 13.50 -0.10 -2.80
CA HIS A 85 14.49 0.98 -2.71
C HIS A 85 15.72 0.73 -3.57
N GLN A 86 16.24 -0.49 -3.58
CA GLN A 86 17.36 -0.86 -4.45
C GLN A 86 17.02 -0.71 -5.94
N VAL A 87 15.79 -1.07 -6.33
CA VAL A 87 15.28 -0.86 -7.69
C VAL A 87 15.21 0.63 -8.01
N VAL A 88 14.68 1.45 -7.10
CA VAL A 88 14.62 2.92 -7.27
C VAL A 88 16.02 3.51 -7.44
N ASP A 89 16.97 3.09 -6.62
CA ASP A 89 18.37 3.54 -6.73
C ASP A 89 18.98 3.12 -8.06
N ARG A 90 18.67 1.90 -8.53
CA ARG A 90 19.12 1.44 -9.85
C ARG A 90 18.49 2.25 -10.98
N VAL A 91 17.20 2.54 -10.90
CA VAL A 91 16.52 3.41 -11.88
C VAL A 91 17.19 4.78 -11.94
N LYS A 92 17.51 5.39 -10.79
CA LYS A 92 18.24 6.67 -10.76
C LYS A 92 19.62 6.60 -11.41
N GLN A 93 20.34 5.51 -11.25
CA GLN A 93 21.65 5.30 -11.89
C GLN A 93 21.57 5.16 -13.40
N GLU A 94 20.49 4.55 -13.91
CA GLU A 94 20.31 4.29 -15.34
C GLU A 94 19.59 5.43 -16.09
N THR A 95 19.08 6.43 -15.35
CA THR A 95 18.28 7.54 -15.91
C THR A 95 18.75 8.89 -15.38
N SER A 96 18.55 9.93 -16.20
CA SER A 96 18.77 11.33 -15.83
C SER A 96 17.47 12.02 -15.45
N ASP A 97 17.56 13.22 -14.85
CA ASP A 97 16.40 14.05 -14.58
C ASP A 97 15.69 14.40 -15.89
N GLY A 98 14.36 14.20 -15.93
CA GLY A 98 13.57 14.39 -17.13
C GLY A 98 13.37 13.14 -17.98
N ASP A 99 14.14 12.05 -17.76
CA ASP A 99 13.88 10.79 -18.44
C ASP A 99 12.57 10.18 -17.97
N GLN A 100 11.86 9.54 -18.89
CA GLN A 100 10.65 8.79 -18.59
C GLN A 100 10.99 7.35 -18.26
N ILE A 101 10.26 6.80 -17.28
CA ILE A 101 10.32 5.40 -16.88
C ILE A 101 8.92 4.79 -16.90
N TYR A 102 8.84 3.49 -16.90
CA TYR A 102 7.58 2.80 -16.68
C TYR A 102 7.71 1.70 -15.63
N ILE A 103 6.70 1.61 -14.74
CA ILE A 103 6.68 0.63 -13.65
C ILE A 103 5.49 -0.29 -13.85
N TRP A 104 5.79 -1.54 -14.22
CA TRP A 104 4.79 -2.59 -14.39
C TRP A 104 4.45 -3.22 -13.04
N ASP A 105 3.78 -2.42 -12.18
CA ASP A 105 3.37 -2.80 -10.83
C ASP A 105 2.18 -1.95 -10.38
N SER A 106 1.61 -2.28 -9.23
CA SER A 106 0.63 -1.46 -8.50
C SER A 106 1.27 -0.33 -7.69
N HIS A 107 2.58 -0.41 -7.43
CA HIS A 107 3.31 0.52 -6.55
C HIS A 107 3.78 1.78 -7.28
N VAL A 108 2.87 2.71 -7.53
CA VAL A 108 3.17 4.00 -8.19
C VAL A 108 4.12 4.92 -7.37
N GLN A 109 4.38 4.60 -6.09
CA GLN A 109 5.30 5.35 -5.22
C GLN A 109 6.73 5.40 -5.78
N MET A 110 7.15 4.40 -6.54
CA MET A 110 8.47 4.34 -7.14
C MET A 110 8.74 5.49 -8.11
N TYR A 111 7.71 6.08 -8.76
CA TYR A 111 7.86 7.30 -9.56
C TYR A 111 8.27 8.50 -8.70
N THR A 112 7.60 8.68 -7.57
CA THR A 112 7.91 9.77 -6.64
C THR A 112 9.28 9.58 -5.99
N GLU A 113 9.60 8.34 -5.60
CA GLU A 113 10.89 8.02 -4.98
C GLU A 113 12.06 8.15 -5.97
N SER A 114 11.86 7.77 -7.24
CA SER A 114 12.86 7.95 -8.29
C SER A 114 12.94 9.37 -8.83
N GLN A 115 11.93 10.20 -8.60
CA GLN A 115 11.77 11.53 -9.18
C GLN A 115 11.80 11.49 -10.71
N ARG A 116 11.15 10.49 -11.31
CA ARG A 116 11.07 10.29 -12.76
C ARG A 116 9.61 10.35 -13.22
N LEU A 117 9.40 10.79 -14.44
CA LEU A 117 8.07 10.88 -15.04
C LEU A 117 7.64 9.52 -15.58
N ALA A 118 6.33 9.26 -15.55
CA ALA A 118 5.78 8.07 -16.17
C ALA A 118 5.80 8.20 -17.71
N GLY A 119 6.19 7.14 -18.40
CA GLY A 119 6.18 7.08 -19.86
C GLY A 119 4.80 6.83 -20.46
N SER A 120 3.74 6.81 -19.66
CA SER A 120 2.35 6.72 -20.09
C SER A 120 1.46 7.53 -19.16
N MET A 121 0.30 7.95 -19.67
CA MET A 121 -0.74 8.56 -18.85
C MET A 121 -1.31 7.57 -17.83
N PHE A 122 -1.11 6.27 -18.03
CA PHE A 122 -1.51 5.21 -17.10
C PHE A 122 -0.27 4.75 -16.30
N PRO A 123 -0.07 5.26 -15.08
CA PRO A 123 1.15 4.96 -14.30
C PRO A 123 1.20 3.51 -13.78
N SER A 124 0.11 2.75 -13.90
CA SER A 124 0.02 1.35 -13.48
C SER A 124 -0.82 0.55 -14.46
N PRO A 125 -0.41 -0.68 -14.81
CA PRO A 125 -1.20 -1.54 -15.70
C PRO A 125 -2.46 -2.09 -15.04
N LEU A 126 -2.62 -1.96 -13.72
CA LEU A 126 -3.68 -2.63 -12.97
C LEU A 126 -4.88 -1.72 -12.66
N LEU A 127 -4.68 -0.41 -12.54
CA LEU A 127 -5.69 0.48 -12.00
C LEU A 127 -6.64 1.06 -13.06
N TYR A 128 -6.17 1.24 -14.30
CA TYR A 128 -6.92 1.98 -15.32
C TYR A 128 -7.10 1.22 -16.63
N THR A 129 -6.57 0.02 -16.74
CA THR A 129 -6.52 -0.75 -17.98
C THR A 129 -7.55 -1.88 -18.03
N SER A 130 -8.68 -1.68 -17.33
CA SER A 130 -9.80 -2.64 -17.35
C SER A 130 -10.57 -2.64 -18.68
N THR A 131 -10.40 -1.61 -19.51
CA THR A 131 -11.00 -1.52 -20.84
C THR A 131 -9.94 -1.79 -21.91
N GLU A 132 -10.33 -2.41 -23.04
CA GLU A 132 -9.42 -2.66 -24.16
C GLU A 132 -8.88 -1.37 -24.79
N GLU A 133 -9.65 -0.28 -24.71
CA GLU A 133 -9.22 1.03 -25.18
C GLU A 133 -8.04 1.56 -24.37
N ASN A 134 -8.15 1.55 -23.04
CA ASN A 134 -7.08 2.01 -22.16
C ASN A 134 -5.85 1.11 -22.25
N LYS A 135 -6.05 -0.20 -22.42
CA LYS A 135 -4.97 -1.15 -22.64
C LYS A 135 -4.22 -0.83 -23.94
N THR A 136 -4.95 -0.59 -25.02
CA THR A 136 -4.38 -0.22 -26.32
C THR A 136 -3.64 1.11 -26.22
N SER A 137 -4.20 2.10 -25.54
CA SER A 137 -3.58 3.39 -25.32
C SER A 137 -2.27 3.25 -24.53
N LEU A 138 -2.24 2.46 -23.44
CA LEU A 138 -1.01 2.19 -22.71
C LEU A 138 0.07 1.55 -23.59
N ILE A 139 -0.29 0.56 -24.41
CA ILE A 139 0.65 -0.10 -25.32
C ILE A 139 1.22 0.91 -26.34
N ASN A 140 0.38 1.79 -26.87
CA ASN A 140 0.80 2.84 -27.80
C ASN A 140 1.73 3.84 -27.11
N ASP A 141 1.40 4.29 -25.91
CA ASP A 141 2.26 5.18 -25.13
C ASP A 141 3.66 4.56 -24.91
N LEU A 142 3.73 3.28 -24.57
CA LEU A 142 5.01 2.60 -24.38
C LEU A 142 5.84 2.50 -25.69
N LYS A 143 5.16 2.36 -26.84
CA LYS A 143 5.83 2.32 -28.16
C LYS A 143 6.31 3.70 -28.60
N GLU A 144 5.51 4.73 -28.36
CA GLU A 144 5.80 6.11 -28.79
C GLU A 144 6.81 6.80 -27.88
N ASN A 145 6.59 6.73 -26.57
CA ASN A 145 7.43 7.43 -25.59
C ASN A 145 8.75 6.70 -25.29
N GLN A 146 8.80 5.41 -25.54
CA GLN A 146 9.98 4.56 -25.32
C GLN A 146 10.68 4.86 -23.98
N PRO A 147 10.03 4.60 -22.83
CA PRO A 147 10.62 4.89 -21.54
C PRO A 147 12.03 4.34 -21.41
N LYS A 148 12.97 5.10 -20.87
CA LYS A 148 14.38 4.69 -20.81
C LYS A 148 14.62 3.45 -19.97
N VAL A 149 13.79 3.28 -18.94
CA VAL A 149 13.79 2.10 -18.08
C VAL A 149 12.36 1.63 -17.86
N ILE A 150 12.17 0.32 -17.96
CA ILE A 150 10.93 -0.35 -17.56
C ILE A 150 11.25 -1.30 -16.41
N VAL A 151 10.53 -1.12 -15.29
CA VAL A 151 10.62 -2.03 -14.13
C VAL A 151 9.41 -2.94 -14.16
N VAL A 152 9.62 -4.24 -14.08
CA VAL A 152 8.57 -5.26 -14.08
C VAL A 152 8.59 -6.02 -12.76
N ASN A 153 7.44 -6.07 -12.10
CA ASN A 153 7.24 -6.94 -10.94
C ASN A 153 6.84 -8.35 -11.43
N ASP A 154 7.61 -9.35 -11.09
CA ASP A 154 7.37 -10.75 -11.51
C ASP A 154 6.05 -11.34 -10.99
N LYS A 155 5.45 -10.70 -9.98
CA LYS A 155 4.13 -11.09 -9.45
C LYS A 155 2.96 -10.56 -10.29
N VAL A 156 3.22 -9.64 -11.20
CA VAL A 156 2.22 -9.03 -12.08
C VAL A 156 2.35 -9.61 -13.48
N ALA A 157 1.28 -10.21 -13.97
CA ALA A 157 1.28 -10.76 -15.32
C ALA A 157 1.54 -9.66 -16.36
N VAL A 158 2.52 -9.89 -17.21
CA VAL A 158 2.83 -9.00 -18.33
C VAL A 158 2.02 -9.43 -19.55
N TRP A 159 1.49 -8.47 -20.28
CA TRP A 159 0.74 -8.76 -21.52
C TRP A 159 1.71 -9.14 -22.64
N SER A 160 1.25 -10.01 -23.54
CA SER A 160 2.05 -10.52 -24.67
C SER A 160 2.65 -9.41 -25.55
N GLU A 161 1.87 -8.34 -25.75
CA GLU A 161 2.29 -7.18 -26.54
C GLU A 161 3.43 -6.42 -25.86
N VAL A 162 3.37 -6.29 -24.53
CA VAL A 162 4.43 -5.63 -23.75
C VAL A 162 5.67 -6.51 -23.64
N GLU A 163 5.49 -7.82 -23.50
CA GLU A 163 6.64 -8.75 -23.58
C GLU A 163 7.39 -8.65 -24.91
N THR A 164 6.65 -8.46 -26.00
CA THR A 164 7.25 -8.27 -27.34
C THR A 164 8.06 -6.97 -27.38
N ILE A 165 7.50 -5.85 -26.86
CA ILE A 165 8.20 -4.57 -26.76
C ILE A 165 9.49 -4.72 -25.94
N LEU A 166 9.41 -5.41 -24.79
CA LEU A 166 10.57 -5.64 -23.93
C LEU A 166 11.67 -6.43 -24.63
N LYS A 167 11.32 -7.50 -25.35
CA LYS A 167 12.28 -8.34 -26.07
C LYS A 167 12.95 -7.61 -27.24
N GLU A 168 12.19 -6.81 -27.96
CA GLU A 168 12.66 -6.11 -29.17
C GLU A 168 13.50 -4.88 -28.81
N ASN A 169 13.02 -4.03 -27.93
CA ASN A 169 13.57 -2.69 -27.72
C ASN A 169 14.41 -2.56 -26.44
N TYR A 170 14.33 -3.50 -25.53
CA TYR A 170 14.97 -3.41 -24.22
C TYR A 170 15.93 -4.59 -23.98
N GLN A 171 16.90 -4.35 -23.11
CA GLN A 171 17.73 -5.40 -22.53
C GLN A 171 17.54 -5.45 -21.02
N GLN A 172 17.47 -6.65 -20.48
CA GLN A 172 17.38 -6.83 -19.04
C GLN A 172 18.73 -6.51 -18.39
N VAL A 173 18.70 -5.64 -17.41
CA VAL A 173 19.85 -5.33 -16.56
C VAL A 173 20.01 -6.49 -15.57
N LYS A 174 21.25 -7.02 -15.45
CA LYS A 174 21.53 -8.06 -14.44
C LYS A 174 21.42 -7.46 -13.03
N THR A 175 20.49 -7.99 -12.27
CA THR A 175 20.24 -7.61 -10.87
C THR A 175 19.91 -8.87 -10.08
N ASP A 176 20.24 -8.89 -8.80
CA ASP A 176 19.95 -10.00 -7.88
C ASP A 176 18.60 -9.79 -7.15
N TYR A 177 17.66 -9.08 -7.80
CA TYR A 177 16.34 -8.86 -7.23
C TYR A 177 15.46 -10.11 -7.35
N SER A 178 14.67 -10.39 -6.33
CA SER A 178 13.80 -11.56 -6.26
C SER A 178 12.41 -11.31 -6.86
N GLU A 179 11.96 -10.07 -6.83
CA GLU A 179 10.59 -9.70 -7.21
C GLU A 179 10.56 -8.78 -8.44
N PHE A 180 11.67 -8.10 -8.77
CA PHE A 180 11.70 -7.10 -9.82
C PHE A 180 12.73 -7.40 -10.90
N LYS A 181 12.36 -7.11 -12.13
CA LYS A 181 13.27 -7.08 -13.28
C LYS A 181 13.36 -5.66 -13.83
N VAL A 182 14.55 -5.21 -14.10
CA VAL A 182 14.82 -3.89 -14.66
C VAL A 182 15.23 -4.05 -16.11
N TYR A 183 14.56 -3.35 -16.99
CA TYR A 183 14.82 -3.36 -18.43
C TYR A 183 15.24 -1.95 -18.85
N LYS A 184 16.34 -1.83 -19.58
CA LYS A 184 16.86 -0.60 -20.14
C LYS A 184 16.74 -0.63 -21.65
N ILE A 185 16.40 0.50 -22.27
CA ILE A 185 16.36 0.63 -23.73
C ILE A 185 17.74 0.32 -24.33
N LYS A 186 17.76 -0.38 -25.47
CA LYS A 186 18.99 -0.80 -26.15
C LYS A 186 19.73 0.38 -26.75
#